data_e44d46a70e32d582cfcb12233702821f
#
_entry.id   e44d46a70e32d582cfcb12233702821f
#
_cell.length_a   1.000
_cell.length_b   1.000
_cell.length_c   1.000
_cell.angle_alpha   90.00
_cell.angle_beta   90.00
_cell.angle_gamma   90.00
#
_symmetry.space_group_name_H-M   'P 1'
#
loop_
_entity.id
_entity.type
_entity.pdbx_description
1 polymer ?
#
loop_
_entity_poly.entity_id
_entity_poly.type
_entity_poly.pdbx_seq_one_letter_code
_entity_poly.pdbx_strand_id
1 'polypeptide(L)'
;MSLVPMVVEQTNRGERSYDIFSRLLKDRIIMINGEINDATSNLVVAQLLFLESEDPDKDIYIYINSPGGSITAGMAIYDTMQYIKPDVCTICIGLAASMGSFLLSSGKKVKRYALPNAEIMIHQPLGGFQGQATDFDIHAKRILRIKDKLNQILSENTDQPLEKIKADVERDYFLDADEAMEYGLVDKVITKNEIENA
;
A
#
# COMPACT_ATOMS: atom_id res chain seq x y z
N MET A 1 -18.85 10.71 10.57
CA MET A 1 -17.86 11.43 9.74
C MET A 1 -16.96 12.18 10.71
N SER A 2 -15.69 11.81 10.84
CA SER A 2 -14.74 12.54 11.68
C SER A 2 -14.44 13.89 11.06
N LEU A 3 -14.37 14.94 11.88
CA LEU A 3 -13.98 16.27 11.42
C LEU A 3 -12.50 16.23 10.97
N VAL A 4 -12.24 16.61 9.72
CA VAL A 4 -10.87 16.75 9.21
C VAL A 4 -10.34 18.11 9.66
N PRO A 5 -9.22 18.18 10.40
CA PRO A 5 -8.68 19.45 10.87
C PRO A 5 -8.22 20.32 9.70
N MET A 6 -8.42 21.64 9.87
CA MET A 6 -7.91 22.65 8.94
C MET A 6 -6.60 23.25 9.49
N VAL A 7 -5.64 23.49 8.63
CA VAL A 7 -4.37 24.17 8.92
C VAL A 7 -4.24 25.42 8.08
N VAL A 8 -3.67 26.50 8.65
CA VAL A 8 -3.46 27.75 7.95
C VAL A 8 -1.96 27.98 7.79
N GLU A 9 -1.52 28.16 6.55
CA GLU A 9 -0.15 28.58 6.22
C GLU A 9 -0.11 30.07 5.93
N GLN A 10 0.83 30.76 6.54
CA GLN A 10 1.17 32.13 6.16
C GLN A 10 2.22 32.12 5.03
N THR A 11 1.89 32.74 3.92
CA THR A 11 2.80 32.90 2.78
C THR A 11 3.04 34.36 2.49
N ASN A 12 4.05 34.69 1.70
CA ASN A 12 4.31 36.06 1.24
C ASN A 12 3.15 36.66 0.42
N ARG A 13 2.14 35.86 0.05
CA ARG A 13 0.94 36.28 -0.71
C ARG A 13 -0.35 36.22 0.13
N GLY A 14 -0.23 36.07 1.46
CA GLY A 14 -1.35 35.99 2.39
C GLY A 14 -1.52 34.60 3.01
N GLU A 15 -2.61 34.42 3.75
CA GLU A 15 -2.97 33.16 4.40
C GLU A 15 -3.64 32.21 3.42
N ARG A 16 -3.30 30.91 3.51
CA ARG A 16 -3.97 29.83 2.80
C ARG A 16 -4.40 28.75 3.79
N SER A 17 -5.64 28.34 3.68
CA SER A 17 -6.21 27.26 4.48
C SER A 17 -6.24 25.96 3.68
N TYR A 18 -5.83 24.86 4.31
CA TYR A 18 -5.86 23.49 3.77
C TYR A 18 -6.49 22.59 4.80
N ASP A 19 -7.19 21.54 4.36
CA ASP A 19 -7.37 20.40 5.23
C ASP A 19 -6.03 19.66 5.44
N ILE A 20 -5.93 18.85 6.52
CA ILE A 20 -4.64 18.24 6.87
C ILE A 20 -4.10 17.30 5.78
N PHE A 21 -4.96 16.57 5.06
CA PHE A 21 -4.53 15.66 4.01
C PHE A 21 -4.03 16.41 2.77
N SER A 22 -4.73 17.48 2.37
CA SER A 22 -4.27 18.38 1.31
C SER A 22 -2.94 19.05 1.67
N ARG A 23 -2.72 19.37 2.96
CA ARG A 23 -1.44 19.91 3.41
C ARG A 23 -0.31 18.88 3.32
N LEU A 24 -0.55 17.63 3.76
CA LEU A 24 0.41 16.53 3.65
C LEU A 24 0.74 16.22 2.17
N LEU A 25 -0.25 16.28 1.29
CA LEU A 25 -0.05 16.05 -0.15
C LEU A 25 0.95 17.03 -0.77
N LYS A 26 1.03 18.29 -0.28
CA LYS A 26 2.07 19.24 -0.71
C LYS A 26 3.49 18.76 -0.38
N ASP A 27 3.63 17.99 0.70
CA ASP A 27 4.90 17.35 1.08
C ASP A 27 5.02 15.94 0.47
N ARG A 28 4.22 15.64 -0.56
CA ARG A 28 4.19 14.40 -1.33
C ARG A 28 3.82 13.17 -0.49
N ILE A 29 3.03 13.38 0.56
CA ILE A 29 2.58 12.33 1.49
C ILE A 29 1.14 11.97 1.17
N ILE A 30 0.90 10.68 0.94
CA ILE A 30 -0.40 10.05 0.74
C ILE A 30 -0.69 9.14 1.93
N MET A 31 -1.94 9.14 2.41
CA MET A 31 -2.37 8.26 3.51
C MET A 31 -3.34 7.20 2.99
N ILE A 32 -3.01 5.92 3.21
CA ILE A 32 -3.93 4.80 3.02
C ILE A 32 -4.36 4.33 4.41
N ASN A 33 -5.50 4.85 4.86
CA ASN A 33 -6.07 4.53 6.16
C ASN A 33 -7.40 3.78 6.02
N GLY A 34 -7.54 2.66 6.75
CA GLY A 34 -8.75 1.84 6.73
C GLY A 34 -8.85 0.94 5.49
N GLU A 35 -10.07 0.59 5.11
CA GLU A 35 -10.35 -0.38 4.05
C GLU A 35 -9.98 0.16 2.66
N ILE A 36 -9.32 -0.70 1.86
CA ILE A 36 -9.03 -0.43 0.45
C ILE A 36 -10.26 -0.81 -0.38
N ASN A 37 -10.92 0.20 -0.92
CA ASN A 37 -12.09 0.08 -1.79
C ASN A 37 -11.95 1.01 -3.01
N ASP A 38 -12.96 1.03 -3.89
CA ASP A 38 -12.91 1.82 -5.11
C ASP A 38 -12.75 3.32 -4.84
N ALA A 39 -13.39 3.85 -3.79
CA ALA A 39 -13.25 5.27 -3.43
C ALA A 39 -11.82 5.60 -2.97
N THR A 40 -11.26 4.77 -2.08
CA THR A 40 -9.86 4.89 -1.62
C THR A 40 -8.89 4.79 -2.81
N SER A 41 -9.09 3.80 -3.68
CA SER A 41 -8.25 3.58 -4.85
C SER A 41 -8.26 4.77 -5.81
N ASN A 42 -9.43 5.26 -6.18
CA ASN A 42 -9.57 6.41 -7.08
C ASN A 42 -8.86 7.65 -6.52
N LEU A 43 -8.97 7.88 -5.21
CA LEU A 43 -8.31 9.02 -4.57
C LEU A 43 -6.79 8.87 -4.57
N VAL A 44 -6.26 7.69 -4.22
CA VAL A 44 -4.81 7.43 -4.19
C VAL A 44 -4.22 7.52 -5.61
N VAL A 45 -4.88 6.91 -6.60
CA VAL A 45 -4.46 6.99 -8.01
C VAL A 45 -4.41 8.44 -8.49
N ALA A 46 -5.45 9.23 -8.21
CA ALA A 46 -5.48 10.64 -8.59
C ALA A 46 -4.34 11.45 -7.93
N GLN A 47 -4.03 11.18 -6.66
CA GLN A 47 -2.92 11.82 -5.94
C GLN A 47 -1.56 11.42 -6.52
N LEU A 48 -1.35 10.15 -6.86
CA LEU A 48 -0.11 9.67 -7.49
C LEU A 48 0.14 10.37 -8.83
N LEU A 49 -0.87 10.40 -9.70
CA LEU A 49 -0.76 11.07 -11.01
C LEU A 49 -0.57 12.60 -10.88
N PHE A 50 -1.23 13.22 -9.90
CA PHE A 50 -1.04 14.64 -9.61
C PHE A 50 0.40 14.93 -9.18
N LEU A 51 0.94 14.14 -8.23
CA LEU A 51 2.30 14.33 -7.72
C LEU A 51 3.37 14.05 -8.80
N GLU A 52 3.14 13.08 -9.68
CA GLU A 52 4.00 12.88 -10.85
C GLU A 52 4.02 14.11 -11.76
N SER A 53 2.84 14.71 -12.02
CA SER A 53 2.75 15.90 -12.88
C SER A 53 3.40 17.14 -12.26
N GLU A 54 3.43 17.26 -10.93
CA GLU A 54 4.07 18.37 -10.22
C GLU A 54 5.60 18.28 -10.24
N ASP A 55 6.15 17.11 -9.95
CA ASP A 55 7.59 16.88 -9.98
C ASP A 55 7.88 15.37 -10.16
N PRO A 56 8.24 14.92 -11.38
CA PRO A 56 8.46 13.52 -11.67
C PRO A 56 9.77 12.95 -11.11
N ASP A 57 10.65 13.77 -10.56
CA ASP A 57 11.97 13.36 -10.09
C ASP A 57 12.04 13.20 -8.56
N LYS A 58 10.97 13.61 -7.84
CA LYS A 58 10.90 13.49 -6.39
C LYS A 58 10.07 12.31 -5.94
N ASP A 59 10.52 11.64 -4.89
CA ASP A 59 9.84 10.53 -4.26
C ASP A 59 8.42 10.89 -3.77
N ILE A 60 7.55 9.89 -3.75
CA ILE A 60 6.21 9.95 -3.15
C ILE A 60 6.19 9.01 -1.95
N TYR A 61 5.61 9.45 -0.84
CA TYR A 61 5.54 8.71 0.41
C TYR A 61 4.11 8.24 0.68
N ILE A 62 3.90 6.93 0.78
CA ILE A 62 2.61 6.34 1.14
C ILE A 62 2.68 5.76 2.55
N TYR A 63 1.93 6.35 3.48
CA TYR A 63 1.75 5.81 4.82
C TYR A 63 0.55 4.89 4.86
N ILE A 64 0.74 3.67 5.34
CA ILE A 64 -0.25 2.60 5.29
C ILE A 64 -0.65 2.19 6.72
N ASN A 65 -1.97 2.28 7.00
CA ASN A 65 -2.62 1.71 8.17
C ASN A 65 -3.95 1.10 7.72
N SER A 66 -3.91 -0.12 7.20
CA SER A 66 -5.02 -0.72 6.49
C SER A 66 -5.16 -2.21 6.76
N PRO A 67 -6.38 -2.70 7.02
CA PRO A 67 -6.67 -4.14 7.08
C PRO A 67 -6.70 -4.81 5.70
N GLY A 68 -6.46 -4.06 4.61
CA GLY A 68 -6.63 -4.51 3.25
C GLY A 68 -8.01 -4.20 2.67
N GLY A 69 -8.52 -5.03 1.77
CA GLY A 69 -9.82 -4.83 1.13
C GLY A 69 -9.89 -5.37 -0.29
N SER A 70 -10.55 -4.64 -1.20
CA SER A 70 -10.77 -5.06 -2.59
C SER A 70 -9.47 -5.24 -3.36
N ILE A 71 -9.26 -6.44 -3.90
CA ILE A 71 -8.08 -6.77 -4.71
C ILE A 71 -8.02 -5.90 -5.97
N THR A 72 -9.15 -5.68 -6.65
CA THR A 72 -9.17 -4.87 -7.86
C THR A 72 -8.82 -3.41 -7.59
N ALA A 73 -9.32 -2.86 -6.48
CA ALA A 73 -8.98 -1.52 -6.03
C ALA A 73 -7.48 -1.41 -5.66
N GLY A 74 -6.95 -2.40 -4.92
CA GLY A 74 -5.53 -2.45 -4.58
C GLY A 74 -4.63 -2.61 -5.80
N MET A 75 -5.02 -3.43 -6.78
CA MET A 75 -4.25 -3.59 -8.02
C MET A 75 -4.22 -2.30 -8.86
N ALA A 76 -5.26 -1.48 -8.84
CA ALA A 76 -5.24 -0.18 -9.52
C ALA A 76 -4.22 0.77 -8.89
N ILE A 77 -4.10 0.76 -7.54
CA ILE A 77 -3.05 1.51 -6.84
C ILE A 77 -1.67 0.94 -7.21
N TYR A 78 -1.49 -0.38 -7.10
CA TYR A 78 -0.23 -1.06 -7.43
C TYR A 78 0.25 -0.73 -8.85
N ASP A 79 -0.61 -0.95 -9.84
CA ASP A 79 -0.25 -0.69 -11.25
C ASP A 79 0.14 0.79 -11.46
N THR A 80 -0.55 1.73 -10.78
CA THR A 80 -0.19 3.16 -10.83
C THR A 80 1.16 3.43 -10.17
N MET A 81 1.44 2.84 -9.00
CA MET A 81 2.75 2.96 -8.34
C MET A 81 3.90 2.49 -9.24
N GLN A 82 3.67 1.43 -10.02
CA GLN A 82 4.69 0.90 -10.95
C GLN A 82 4.77 1.69 -12.27
N TYR A 83 3.68 2.37 -12.66
CA TYR A 83 3.58 3.10 -13.93
C TYR A 83 4.23 4.48 -13.87
N ILE A 84 4.09 5.19 -12.76
CA ILE A 84 4.59 6.57 -12.61
C ILE A 84 6.13 6.59 -12.51
N LYS A 85 6.74 7.73 -12.90
CA LYS A 85 8.19 7.91 -12.86
C LYS A 85 8.78 8.06 -11.46
N PRO A 86 8.14 8.79 -10.51
CA PRO A 86 8.64 8.91 -9.14
C PRO A 86 8.80 7.57 -8.44
N ASP A 87 9.86 7.40 -7.66
CA ASP A 87 9.94 6.29 -6.73
C ASP A 87 8.85 6.43 -5.64
N VAL A 88 8.18 5.34 -5.33
CA VAL A 88 7.16 5.31 -4.27
C VAL A 88 7.75 4.65 -3.04
N CYS A 89 7.91 5.45 -1.98
CA CYS A 89 8.30 4.98 -0.65
C CYS A 89 7.05 4.54 0.11
N THR A 90 7.10 3.39 0.78
CA THR A 90 5.98 2.87 1.57
C THR A 90 6.35 2.74 3.03
N ILE A 91 5.46 3.14 3.93
CA ILE A 91 5.69 3.14 5.37
C ILE A 91 4.50 2.53 6.09
N CYS A 92 4.70 1.41 6.80
CA CYS A 92 3.67 0.85 7.67
C CYS A 92 3.61 1.59 9.00
N ILE A 93 2.41 2.09 9.34
CA ILE A 93 2.09 2.67 10.64
C ILE A 93 0.90 1.91 11.24
N GLY A 94 1.09 1.21 12.35
CA GLY A 94 0.04 0.38 12.96
C GLY A 94 -0.12 -0.96 12.24
N LEU A 95 -1.00 -1.08 11.26
CA LEU A 95 -1.30 -2.34 10.59
C LEU A 95 -1.19 -2.22 9.06
N ALA A 96 -0.52 -3.18 8.43
CA ALA A 96 -0.65 -3.42 7.00
C ALA A 96 -1.02 -4.89 6.77
N ALA A 97 -2.29 -5.16 6.47
CA ALA A 97 -2.78 -6.52 6.27
C ALA A 97 -3.34 -6.74 4.86
N SER A 98 -3.19 -7.98 4.33
CA SER A 98 -3.79 -8.38 3.05
C SER A 98 -3.36 -7.46 1.89
N MET A 99 -4.29 -6.78 1.21
CA MET A 99 -3.93 -5.79 0.18
C MET A 99 -3.09 -4.63 0.73
N GLY A 100 -3.18 -4.32 2.04
CA GLY A 100 -2.32 -3.31 2.68
C GLY A 100 -0.86 -3.75 2.72
N SER A 101 -0.58 -5.00 3.10
CA SER A 101 0.78 -5.58 3.09
C SER A 101 1.31 -5.78 1.66
N PHE A 102 0.43 -6.12 0.73
CA PHE A 102 0.78 -6.21 -0.68
C PHE A 102 1.27 -4.85 -1.21
N LEU A 103 0.54 -3.77 -0.98
CA LEU A 103 0.96 -2.41 -1.37
C LEU A 103 2.23 -1.96 -0.64
N LEU A 104 2.37 -2.30 0.66
CA LEU A 104 3.57 -2.02 1.44
C LEU A 104 4.82 -2.63 0.78
N SER A 105 4.76 -3.92 0.46
CA SER A 105 5.87 -4.64 -0.19
C SER A 105 6.15 -4.17 -1.62
N SER A 106 5.19 -3.46 -2.24
CA SER A 106 5.26 -3.00 -3.63
C SER A 106 5.90 -1.62 -3.81
N GLY A 107 6.33 -0.98 -2.72
CA GLY A 107 7.16 0.21 -2.78
C GLY A 107 8.51 -0.06 -3.44
N LYS A 108 9.23 1.00 -3.77
CA LYS A 108 10.57 0.89 -4.33
C LYS A 108 11.48 0.12 -3.38
N LYS A 109 12.20 -0.91 -3.86
CA LYS A 109 13.22 -1.62 -3.07
C LYS A 109 14.20 -0.63 -2.45
N VAL A 110 14.59 -0.86 -1.22
CA VAL A 110 15.35 -0.03 -0.27
C VAL A 110 14.61 1.21 0.27
N LYS A 111 13.37 1.44 -0.13
CA LYS A 111 12.51 2.56 0.32
C LYS A 111 11.17 2.07 0.94
N ARG A 112 11.16 0.86 1.50
CA ARG A 112 9.99 0.28 2.19
C ARG A 112 10.28 0.20 3.69
N TYR A 113 9.40 0.77 4.49
CA TYR A 113 9.66 0.98 5.91
C TYR A 113 8.51 0.47 6.78
N ALA A 114 8.83 0.13 8.04
CA ALA A 114 7.85 -0.08 9.10
C ALA A 114 8.26 0.68 10.37
N LEU A 115 7.27 1.18 11.13
CA LEU A 115 7.52 1.65 12.49
C LEU A 115 7.66 0.45 13.44
N PRO A 116 8.36 0.59 14.60
CA PRO A 116 8.74 -0.56 15.44
C PRO A 116 7.58 -1.39 16.00
N ASN A 117 6.40 -0.79 16.14
CA ASN A 117 5.20 -1.47 16.65
C ASN A 117 4.18 -1.76 15.54
N ALA A 118 4.60 -1.69 14.28
CA ALA A 118 3.75 -2.05 13.16
C ALA A 118 3.59 -3.56 13.06
N GLU A 119 2.41 -4.01 12.69
CA GLU A 119 2.08 -5.41 12.41
C GLU A 119 1.78 -5.56 10.92
N ILE A 120 2.33 -6.59 10.31
CA ILE A 120 2.15 -6.89 8.89
C ILE A 120 1.52 -8.28 8.78
N MET A 121 0.48 -8.42 7.94
CA MET A 121 -0.17 -9.72 7.72
C MET A 121 -0.33 -10.02 6.25
N ILE A 122 0.10 -11.20 5.85
CA ILE A 122 -0.09 -11.74 4.51
C ILE A 122 -1.00 -12.96 4.55
N HIS A 123 -1.84 -13.11 3.55
CA HIS A 123 -2.70 -14.26 3.33
C HIS A 123 -3.19 -14.35 1.87
N GLN A 124 -3.74 -15.51 1.51
CA GLN A 124 -4.32 -15.71 0.20
C GLN A 124 -5.60 -14.88 -0.02
N PRO A 125 -6.01 -14.62 -1.28
CA PRO A 125 -7.27 -13.96 -1.59
C PRO A 125 -8.47 -14.65 -0.94
N LEU A 126 -9.33 -13.85 -0.32
CA LEU A 126 -10.66 -14.31 0.10
C LEU A 126 -11.68 -13.97 -0.97
N GLY A 127 -12.64 -14.84 -1.19
CA GLY A 127 -13.71 -14.59 -2.13
C GLY A 127 -14.86 -15.56 -1.97
N GLY A 128 -16.04 -15.11 -2.37
CA GLY A 128 -17.25 -15.91 -2.45
C GLY A 128 -18.01 -15.52 -3.70
N PHE A 129 -18.87 -16.44 -4.15
CA PHE A 129 -19.74 -16.22 -5.29
C PHE A 129 -21.09 -16.91 -5.04
N GLN A 130 -22.16 -16.27 -5.48
CA GLN A 130 -23.51 -16.82 -5.48
C GLN A 130 -24.10 -16.65 -6.88
N GLY A 131 -24.51 -17.75 -7.50
CA GLY A 131 -25.02 -17.73 -8.88
C GLY A 131 -25.27 -19.12 -9.44
N GLN A 132 -25.32 -19.23 -10.76
CA GLN A 132 -25.54 -20.49 -11.47
C GLN A 132 -24.30 -21.39 -11.40
N ALA A 133 -24.50 -22.72 -11.50
CA ALA A 133 -23.44 -23.72 -11.37
C ALA A 133 -22.24 -23.45 -12.32
N THR A 134 -22.51 -23.08 -13.57
CA THR A 134 -21.47 -22.77 -14.56
C THR A 134 -20.62 -21.56 -14.16
N ASP A 135 -21.24 -20.57 -13.51
CA ASP A 135 -20.54 -19.36 -13.08
C ASP A 135 -19.56 -19.64 -11.93
N PHE A 136 -19.83 -20.65 -11.09
CA PHE A 136 -18.89 -21.08 -10.06
C PHE A 136 -17.52 -21.47 -10.61
N ASP A 137 -17.49 -22.22 -11.74
CA ASP A 137 -16.23 -22.61 -12.38
C ASP A 137 -15.47 -21.35 -12.91
N ILE A 138 -16.18 -20.40 -13.50
CA ILE A 138 -15.60 -19.16 -14.00
C ILE A 138 -14.96 -18.35 -12.84
N HIS A 139 -15.72 -18.19 -11.74
CA HIS A 139 -15.23 -17.44 -10.58
C HIS A 139 -14.12 -18.15 -9.83
N ALA A 140 -14.18 -19.49 -9.72
CA ALA A 140 -13.10 -20.29 -9.13
C ALA A 140 -11.79 -20.14 -9.94
N LYS A 141 -11.85 -20.28 -11.25
CA LYS A 141 -10.67 -20.08 -12.12
C LYS A 141 -10.12 -18.65 -12.01
N ARG A 142 -11.00 -17.65 -11.92
CA ARG A 142 -10.59 -16.26 -11.76
C ARG A 142 -9.84 -16.02 -10.44
N ILE A 143 -10.36 -16.52 -9.30
CA ILE A 143 -9.71 -16.29 -8.00
C ILE A 143 -8.37 -17.05 -7.90
N LEU A 144 -8.27 -18.26 -8.45
CA LEU A 144 -7.01 -18.98 -8.50
C LEU A 144 -5.95 -18.24 -9.32
N ARG A 145 -6.33 -17.72 -10.50
CA ARG A 145 -5.42 -16.89 -11.31
C ARG A 145 -4.97 -15.63 -10.57
N ILE A 146 -5.85 -14.99 -9.81
CA ILE A 146 -5.51 -13.83 -8.98
C ILE A 146 -4.54 -14.25 -7.87
N LYS A 147 -4.80 -15.36 -7.18
CA LYS A 147 -3.90 -15.93 -6.15
C LYS A 147 -2.50 -16.13 -6.71
N ASP A 148 -2.38 -16.79 -7.87
CA ASP A 148 -1.08 -17.04 -8.50
C ASP A 148 -0.36 -15.73 -8.85
N LYS A 149 -1.07 -14.74 -9.41
CA LYS A 149 -0.49 -13.43 -9.76
C LYS A 149 0.02 -12.70 -8.50
N LEU A 150 -0.77 -12.64 -7.43
CA LEU A 150 -0.37 -11.98 -6.19
C LEU A 150 0.83 -12.68 -5.55
N ASN A 151 0.84 -14.01 -5.52
CA ASN A 151 1.97 -14.79 -4.99
C ASN A 151 3.25 -14.54 -5.78
N GLN A 152 3.16 -14.47 -7.11
CA GLN A 152 4.30 -14.18 -7.95
C GLN A 152 4.88 -12.79 -7.65
N ILE A 153 4.04 -11.76 -7.61
CA ILE A 153 4.47 -10.38 -7.30
C ILE A 153 5.07 -10.32 -5.89
N LEU A 154 4.44 -10.99 -4.90
CA LEU A 154 4.95 -11.00 -3.54
C LEU A 154 6.32 -11.69 -3.45
N SER A 155 6.53 -12.79 -4.19
CA SER A 155 7.82 -13.47 -4.31
C SER A 155 8.89 -12.55 -4.90
N GLU A 156 8.58 -11.79 -5.96
CA GLU A 156 9.48 -10.83 -6.58
C GLU A 156 9.81 -9.64 -5.65
N ASN A 157 8.80 -9.16 -4.90
CA ASN A 157 8.99 -8.04 -3.99
C ASN A 157 9.85 -8.41 -2.77
N THR A 158 9.68 -9.64 -2.24
CA THR A 158 10.33 -10.09 -1.01
C THR A 158 11.62 -10.87 -1.22
N ASP A 159 11.93 -11.24 -2.46
CA ASP A 159 13.02 -12.17 -2.82
C ASP A 159 12.86 -13.57 -2.17
N GLN A 160 11.65 -13.91 -1.67
CA GLN A 160 11.34 -15.24 -1.13
C GLN A 160 11.00 -16.22 -2.26
N PRO A 161 11.37 -17.50 -2.14
CA PRO A 161 10.94 -18.52 -3.08
C PRO A 161 9.41 -18.59 -3.20
N LEU A 162 8.89 -18.71 -4.42
CA LEU A 162 7.45 -18.75 -4.69
C LEU A 162 6.72 -19.83 -3.88
N GLU A 163 7.34 -21.00 -3.71
CA GLU A 163 6.75 -22.09 -2.93
C GLU A 163 6.66 -21.76 -1.43
N LYS A 164 7.59 -20.97 -0.89
CA LYS A 164 7.52 -20.46 0.46
C LYS A 164 6.36 -19.46 0.60
N ILE A 165 6.24 -18.51 -0.33
CA ILE A 165 5.10 -17.56 -0.37
C ILE A 165 3.77 -18.33 -0.38
N LYS A 166 3.62 -19.31 -1.28
CA LYS A 166 2.39 -20.12 -1.37
C LYS A 166 2.04 -20.83 -0.06
N ALA A 167 3.04 -21.32 0.66
CA ALA A 167 2.85 -21.98 1.94
C ALA A 167 2.45 -20.98 3.05
N ASP A 168 3.15 -19.87 3.14
CA ASP A 168 2.96 -18.88 4.22
C ASP A 168 1.62 -18.14 4.08
N VAL A 169 1.18 -17.82 2.85
CA VAL A 169 -0.10 -17.12 2.63
C VAL A 169 -1.33 -18.04 2.69
N GLU A 170 -1.18 -19.35 2.89
CA GLU A 170 -2.31 -20.29 2.92
C GLU A 170 -3.29 -19.99 4.08
N ARG A 171 -2.80 -19.38 5.17
CA ARG A 171 -3.55 -18.86 6.29
C ARG A 171 -3.01 -17.47 6.67
N ASP A 172 -3.67 -16.79 7.60
CA ASP A 172 -3.19 -15.51 8.12
C ASP A 172 -1.81 -15.71 8.74
N TYR A 173 -0.83 -15.02 8.17
CA TYR A 173 0.55 -15.05 8.61
C TYR A 173 0.95 -13.65 9.07
N PHE A 174 0.98 -13.48 10.41
CA PHE A 174 1.31 -12.23 11.07
C PHE A 174 2.81 -12.14 11.33
N LEU A 175 3.36 -10.95 11.12
CA LEU A 175 4.76 -10.62 11.35
C LEU A 175 4.82 -9.29 12.10
N ASP A 176 5.70 -9.19 13.08
CA ASP A 176 6.10 -7.90 13.62
C ASP A 176 7.00 -7.15 12.62
N ALA A 177 7.43 -5.93 12.98
CA ALA A 177 8.21 -5.09 12.08
C ALA A 177 9.58 -5.69 11.71
N ASP A 178 10.26 -6.32 12.68
CA ASP A 178 11.58 -6.93 12.47
C ASP A 178 11.45 -8.22 11.65
N GLU A 179 10.47 -9.06 11.96
CA GLU A 179 10.15 -10.26 11.18
C GLU A 179 9.78 -9.91 9.73
N ALA A 180 9.01 -8.83 9.52
CA ALA A 180 8.65 -8.35 8.19
C ALA A 180 9.86 -7.84 7.39
N MET A 181 10.85 -7.25 8.08
CA MET A 181 12.11 -6.85 7.47
C MET A 181 12.95 -8.09 7.10
N GLU A 182 13.08 -9.08 7.96
CA GLU A 182 13.78 -10.33 7.68
C GLU A 182 13.11 -11.12 6.55
N TYR A 183 11.79 -11.04 6.45
CA TYR A 183 11.00 -11.68 5.40
C TYR A 183 11.18 -10.98 4.04
N GLY A 184 11.53 -9.69 4.03
CA GLY A 184 11.69 -8.87 2.83
C GLY A 184 10.44 -8.07 2.43
N LEU A 185 9.42 -8.01 3.28
CA LEU A 185 8.22 -7.18 3.05
C LEU A 185 8.52 -5.68 3.18
N VAL A 186 9.47 -5.33 4.05
CA VAL A 186 10.04 -3.99 4.20
C VAL A 186 11.57 -4.07 4.18
N ASP A 187 12.22 -2.93 3.99
CA ASP A 187 13.68 -2.86 3.88
C ASP A 187 14.33 -2.40 5.19
N LYS A 188 13.57 -1.65 6.03
CA LYS A 188 14.10 -1.11 7.29
C LYS A 188 13.00 -0.83 8.30
N VAL A 189 13.27 -1.12 9.57
CA VAL A 189 12.47 -0.62 10.72
C VAL A 189 13.06 0.71 11.17
N ILE A 190 12.23 1.77 11.23
CA ILE A 190 12.67 3.14 11.54
C ILE A 190 12.11 3.59 12.89
N THR A 191 12.98 4.05 13.81
CA THR A 191 12.63 4.46 15.17
C THR A 191 12.46 5.97 15.36
N LYS A 192 13.04 6.75 14.46
CA LYS A 192 12.93 8.21 14.39
C LYS A 192 12.75 8.60 12.92
N ASN A 193 12.52 9.88 12.64
CA ASN A 193 12.47 10.35 11.25
C ASN A 193 13.87 10.24 10.62
N GLU A 194 14.20 9.03 10.19
CA GLU A 194 15.45 8.66 9.53
C GLU A 194 15.29 8.56 8.01
N ILE A 195 14.13 8.94 7.50
CA ILE A 195 13.90 9.07 6.07
C ILE A 195 14.69 10.29 5.64
N GLU A 196 15.86 10.08 5.09
CA GLU A 196 16.64 11.14 4.49
C GLU A 196 15.85 11.71 3.31
N ASN A 197 15.63 13.01 3.34
CA ASN A 197 15.12 13.75 2.19
C ASN A 197 16.21 13.64 1.11
N ALA A 198 16.01 12.71 0.17
CA ALA A 198 16.85 12.57 -1.01
C ALA A 198 16.57 13.72 -1.99
#